data_cb1ae0c3f77b8c9ffdb11e2fbc9d73be
#
_entry.id   cb1ae0c3f77b8c9ffdb11e2fbc9d73be
#
_cell.length_a   1.000
_cell.length_b   1.000
_cell.length_c   1.000
_cell.angle_alpha   90.00
_cell.angle_beta   90.00
_cell.angle_gamma   90.00
#
_symmetry.space_group_name_H-M   'P 1'
#
loop_
_entity.id
_entity.type
_entity.pdbx_description
1 polymer ?
#
loop_
_entity_poly.entity_id
_entity_poly.type
_entity_poly.pdbx_seq_one_letter_code
_entity_poly.pdbx_strand_id
1 'polypeptide(L)'
;MGDNMHFLPADLSCTSLEEELLTYEHYSESEKSFFICEGVLMYLQPEEIETLFSFIRNHSGAHSSFVFTFMELDNDQICFRNSSALVEKWLSLRSEVFTWGIPRQEVRDFLASVGFDLVQIATDETLRARYIATANPEGLPLAQGECICVAEINVSQIERNRLL
;
A
#
# COMPACT_ATOMS: atom_id res chain seq x y z
N MET A 1 14.42 -16.26 -16.86
CA MET A 1 13.32 -15.88 -15.98
C MET A 1 12.76 -17.18 -15.43
N GLY A 2 12.46 -17.25 -14.14
CA GLY A 2 11.88 -18.47 -13.58
C GLY A 2 10.47 -18.69 -14.12
N ASP A 3 10.06 -19.94 -14.26
CA ASP A 3 8.76 -20.34 -14.81
C ASP A 3 7.55 -19.89 -13.92
N ASN A 4 7.82 -19.20 -12.81
CA ASN A 4 6.85 -18.74 -11.82
C ASN A 4 6.70 -17.19 -11.77
N MET A 5 7.21 -16.46 -12.75
CA MET A 5 7.07 -15.01 -12.84
C MET A 5 6.29 -14.63 -14.10
N HIS A 6 5.18 -13.93 -13.90
CA HIS A 6 4.27 -13.53 -14.95
C HIS A 6 4.05 -12.01 -14.89
N PHE A 7 3.88 -11.36 -16.03
CA PHE A 7 3.65 -9.93 -16.13
C PHE A 7 2.29 -9.70 -16.78
N LEU A 8 1.42 -9.01 -16.06
CA LEU A 8 0.11 -8.60 -16.52
C LEU A 8 0.10 -7.06 -16.64
N PRO A 9 -0.19 -6.50 -17.81
CA PRO A 9 -0.33 -5.06 -17.96
C PRO A 9 -1.67 -4.65 -17.33
N ALA A 10 -1.64 -3.74 -16.37
CA ALA A 10 -2.85 -3.18 -15.77
C ALA A 10 -2.66 -1.69 -15.50
N ASP A 11 -3.69 -0.92 -15.77
CA ASP A 11 -3.80 0.50 -15.38
C ASP A 11 -4.84 0.60 -14.27
N LEU A 12 -4.38 0.80 -13.03
CA LEU A 12 -5.23 0.81 -11.85
C LEU A 12 -6.21 2.01 -11.81
N SER A 13 -6.04 3.00 -12.69
CA SER A 13 -6.93 4.15 -12.81
C SER A 13 -8.10 3.91 -13.76
N CYS A 14 -8.02 2.96 -14.68
CA CYS A 14 -9.05 2.74 -15.69
C CYS A 14 -9.39 1.28 -15.98
N THR A 15 -8.51 0.34 -15.63
CA THR A 15 -8.76 -1.09 -15.80
C THR A 15 -8.98 -1.71 -14.43
N SER A 16 -10.09 -2.41 -14.24
CA SER A 16 -10.29 -3.10 -12.98
C SER A 16 -9.27 -4.24 -12.84
N LEU A 17 -8.61 -4.31 -11.68
CA LEU A 17 -7.73 -5.40 -11.35
C LEU A 17 -8.46 -6.76 -11.46
N GLU A 18 -9.78 -6.73 -11.29
CA GLU A 18 -10.70 -7.84 -11.45
C GLU A 18 -10.66 -8.44 -12.87
N GLU A 19 -10.73 -7.59 -13.90
CA GLU A 19 -10.70 -8.05 -15.29
C GLU A 19 -9.38 -8.76 -15.65
N GLU A 20 -8.26 -8.26 -15.12
CA GLU A 20 -6.95 -8.80 -15.44
C GLU A 20 -6.60 -10.03 -14.60
N LEU A 21 -6.81 -9.99 -13.29
CA LEU A 21 -6.40 -11.08 -12.40
C LEU A 21 -7.36 -12.26 -12.40
N LEU A 22 -8.68 -12.02 -12.45
CA LEU A 22 -9.65 -13.15 -12.38
C LEU A 22 -9.70 -13.97 -13.67
N THR A 23 -9.30 -13.39 -14.79
CA THR A 23 -9.16 -14.13 -16.04
C THR A 23 -7.84 -14.87 -16.18
N TYR A 24 -6.91 -14.61 -15.26
CA TYR A 24 -5.58 -15.18 -15.31
C TYR A 24 -5.53 -16.60 -14.69
N GLU A 25 -5.17 -17.59 -15.48
CA GLU A 25 -5.26 -19.03 -15.11
C GLU A 25 -4.43 -19.44 -13.88
N HIS A 26 -3.42 -18.64 -13.49
CA HIS A 26 -2.57 -18.93 -12.34
C HIS A 26 -2.97 -18.15 -11.09
N TYR A 27 -4.05 -17.36 -11.15
CA TYR A 27 -4.61 -16.69 -9.98
C TYR A 27 -5.77 -17.48 -9.41
N SER A 28 -5.82 -17.63 -8.09
CA SER A 28 -6.91 -18.33 -7.39
C SER A 28 -7.45 -17.47 -6.26
N GLU A 29 -8.72 -17.12 -6.33
CA GLU A 29 -9.43 -16.34 -5.31
C GLU A 29 -9.56 -17.06 -3.96
N SER A 30 -9.41 -18.39 -3.95
CA SER A 30 -9.54 -19.20 -2.73
C SER A 30 -8.22 -19.39 -2.00
N GLU A 31 -7.11 -19.10 -2.65
CA GLU A 31 -5.78 -19.29 -2.06
C GLU A 31 -5.30 -18.05 -1.32
N LYS A 32 -4.56 -18.31 -0.23
CA LYS A 32 -3.90 -17.24 0.51
C LYS A 32 -2.88 -16.55 -0.39
N SER A 33 -3.05 -15.23 -0.56
CA SER A 33 -2.21 -14.40 -1.41
C SER A 33 -1.46 -13.35 -0.59
N PHE A 34 -0.33 -12.91 -1.14
CA PHE A 34 0.46 -11.83 -0.58
C PHE A 34 0.58 -10.73 -1.64
N PHE A 35 -0.08 -9.60 -1.39
CA PHE A 35 -0.07 -8.45 -2.29
C PHE A 35 0.96 -7.43 -1.84
N ILE A 36 1.66 -6.82 -2.78
CA ILE A 36 2.60 -5.73 -2.55
C ILE A 36 2.23 -4.57 -3.48
N CYS A 37 2.07 -3.38 -2.92
CA CYS A 37 1.78 -2.15 -3.64
C CYS A 37 2.68 -1.03 -3.09
N GLU A 38 3.84 -0.85 -3.71
CA GLU A 38 4.85 0.11 -3.29
C GLU A 38 4.86 1.32 -4.23
N GLY A 39 4.80 2.54 -3.66
CA GLY A 39 4.89 3.78 -4.41
C GLY A 39 3.70 4.08 -5.32
N VAL A 40 2.51 3.51 -5.08
CA VAL A 40 1.36 3.61 -5.99
C VAL A 40 0.17 4.34 -5.35
N LEU A 41 -0.22 3.99 -4.11
CA LEU A 41 -1.46 4.49 -3.51
C LEU A 41 -1.51 6.02 -3.44
N MET A 42 -0.38 6.67 -3.30
CA MET A 42 -0.28 8.12 -3.23
C MET A 42 -0.73 8.84 -4.51
N TYR A 43 -0.85 8.14 -5.62
CA TYR A 43 -1.30 8.68 -6.91
C TYR A 43 -2.74 8.33 -7.25
N LEU A 44 -3.38 7.46 -6.47
CA LEU A 44 -4.76 7.02 -6.68
C LEU A 44 -5.74 7.97 -5.99
N GLN A 45 -6.96 8.05 -6.52
CA GLN A 45 -8.06 8.73 -5.86
C GLN A 45 -8.63 7.84 -4.75
N PRO A 46 -9.28 8.41 -3.72
CA PRO A 46 -9.85 7.63 -2.62
C PRO A 46 -10.75 6.47 -3.08
N GLU A 47 -11.56 6.68 -4.11
CA GLU A 47 -12.48 5.69 -4.66
C GLU A 47 -11.74 4.53 -5.34
N GLU A 48 -10.60 4.81 -5.99
CA GLU A 48 -9.74 3.80 -6.62
C GLU A 48 -9.04 2.95 -5.54
N ILE A 49 -8.64 3.57 -4.44
CA ILE A 49 -8.06 2.88 -3.29
C ILE A 49 -9.09 1.95 -2.64
N GLU A 50 -10.31 2.43 -2.38
CA GLU A 50 -11.39 1.60 -1.85
C GLU A 50 -11.70 0.41 -2.77
N THR A 51 -11.69 0.63 -4.07
CA THR A 51 -11.88 -0.43 -5.08
C THR A 51 -10.77 -1.47 -4.99
N LEU A 52 -9.49 -1.05 -4.90
CA LEU A 52 -8.35 -1.94 -4.75
C LEU A 52 -8.44 -2.80 -3.47
N PHE A 53 -8.74 -2.17 -2.32
CA PHE A 53 -8.89 -2.90 -1.06
C PHE A 53 -10.08 -3.87 -1.11
N SER A 54 -11.19 -3.44 -1.72
CA SER A 54 -12.38 -4.28 -1.90
C SER A 54 -12.09 -5.49 -2.78
N PHE A 55 -11.34 -5.29 -3.88
CA PHE A 55 -10.90 -6.39 -4.75
C PHE A 55 -10.07 -7.40 -3.96
N ILE A 56 -9.01 -6.96 -3.29
CA ILE A 56 -8.13 -7.86 -2.53
C ILE A 56 -8.92 -8.64 -1.47
N ARG A 57 -9.82 -7.97 -0.74
CA ARG A 57 -10.65 -8.61 0.28
C ARG A 57 -11.61 -9.65 -0.28
N ASN A 58 -12.22 -9.37 -1.43
CA ASN A 58 -13.29 -10.22 -1.98
C ASN A 58 -12.76 -11.36 -2.82
N HIS A 59 -11.57 -11.19 -3.42
CA HIS A 59 -11.01 -12.09 -4.41
C HIS A 59 -9.66 -12.70 -3.99
N SER A 60 -9.50 -12.96 -2.69
CA SER A 60 -8.36 -13.73 -2.18
C SER A 60 -8.73 -14.58 -0.97
N GLY A 61 -7.95 -15.61 -0.70
CA GLY A 61 -8.20 -16.52 0.41
C GLY A 61 -8.07 -15.87 1.78
N ALA A 62 -8.68 -16.50 2.77
CA ALA A 62 -8.59 -16.05 4.17
C ALA A 62 -7.14 -15.86 4.62
N HIS A 63 -6.90 -14.84 5.45
CA HIS A 63 -5.56 -14.49 5.93
C HIS A 63 -4.58 -14.04 4.84
N SER A 64 -5.07 -13.63 3.68
CA SER A 64 -4.24 -12.93 2.69
C SER A 64 -3.73 -11.62 3.28
N SER A 65 -2.50 -11.28 2.90
CA SER A 65 -1.82 -10.09 3.43
C SER A 65 -1.63 -9.05 2.33
N PHE A 66 -1.74 -7.79 2.70
CA PHE A 66 -1.48 -6.66 1.82
C PHE A 66 -0.41 -5.77 2.43
N VAL A 67 0.71 -5.64 1.74
CA VAL A 67 1.79 -4.70 2.07
C VAL A 67 1.74 -3.55 1.11
N PHE A 68 1.63 -2.35 1.63
CA PHE A 68 1.58 -1.15 0.80
C PHE A 68 2.33 0.01 1.45
N THR A 69 2.76 0.96 0.62
CA THR A 69 3.27 2.23 1.11
C THR A 69 2.19 3.29 1.05
N PHE A 70 2.22 4.21 2.01
CA PHE A 70 1.33 5.37 2.06
C PHE A 70 2.09 6.61 2.50
N MET A 71 1.63 7.77 2.03
CA MET A 71 2.12 9.05 2.48
C MET A 71 1.44 9.45 3.79
N GLU A 72 2.25 9.79 4.79
CA GLU A 72 1.74 10.32 6.05
C GLU A 72 1.25 11.75 5.85
N LEU A 73 -0.03 11.98 6.09
CA LEU A 73 -0.62 13.31 6.08
C LEU A 73 -0.21 14.05 7.36
N ASP A 74 0.43 15.20 7.20
CA ASP A 74 0.83 16.07 8.30
C ASP A 74 0.37 17.51 8.00
N ASN A 75 -0.45 18.08 8.89
CA ASN A 75 -1.02 19.43 8.72
C ASN A 75 -1.65 19.65 7.32
N ASP A 76 -2.44 18.69 6.85
CA ASP A 76 -3.09 18.67 5.52
C ASP A 76 -2.10 18.73 4.34
N GLN A 77 -0.85 18.37 4.56
CA GLN A 77 0.15 18.29 3.50
C GLN A 77 0.59 16.83 3.26
N ILE A 78 0.62 16.46 1.99
CA ILE A 78 1.13 15.19 1.52
C ILE A 78 2.47 15.46 0.83
N CYS A 79 3.57 15.23 1.52
CA CYS A 79 4.90 15.44 0.96
C CYS A 79 5.96 14.62 1.67
N PHE A 80 7.08 14.41 0.99
CA PHE A 80 8.27 13.92 1.65
C PHE A 80 8.83 14.99 2.58
N ARG A 81 9.07 14.64 3.84
CA ARG A 81 9.78 15.47 4.80
C ARG A 81 11.28 15.18 4.69
N ASN A 82 12.12 16.20 4.92
CA ASN A 82 13.58 16.11 4.77
C ASN A 82 14.06 15.72 3.36
N SER A 83 13.25 15.96 2.33
CA SER A 83 13.71 15.85 0.96
C SER A 83 14.70 17.00 0.64
N SER A 84 15.66 16.73 -0.22
CA SER A 84 16.53 17.81 -0.72
C SER A 84 15.72 18.72 -1.65
N ALA A 85 16.08 20.00 -1.69
CA ALA A 85 15.46 20.97 -2.62
C ALA A 85 15.53 20.52 -4.10
N LEU A 86 16.47 19.63 -4.43
CA LEU A 86 16.60 19.01 -5.76
C LEU A 86 15.47 17.98 -6.00
N VAL A 87 15.11 17.18 -5.00
CA VAL A 87 14.00 16.21 -5.09
C VAL A 87 12.67 16.94 -5.22
N GLU A 88 12.43 17.96 -4.40
CA GLU A 88 11.21 18.79 -4.48
C GLU A 88 11.08 19.46 -5.84
N LYS A 89 12.19 20.02 -6.36
CA LYS A 89 12.19 20.61 -7.70
C LYS A 89 11.97 19.57 -8.79
N TRP A 90 12.50 18.37 -8.63
CA TRP A 90 12.30 17.28 -9.61
C TRP A 90 10.85 16.80 -9.63
N LEU A 91 10.23 16.59 -8.46
CA LEU A 91 8.82 16.25 -8.32
C LEU A 91 7.92 17.34 -8.94
N SER A 92 8.21 18.61 -8.65
CA SER A 92 7.45 19.75 -9.22
C SER A 92 7.57 19.85 -10.75
N LEU A 93 8.74 19.54 -11.32
CA LEU A 93 8.96 19.53 -12.76
C LEU A 93 8.24 18.38 -13.48
N ARG A 94 8.02 17.29 -12.79
CA ARG A 94 7.29 16.12 -13.31
C ARG A 94 5.77 16.23 -13.15
N SER A 95 5.28 17.26 -12.48
CA SER A 95 3.85 17.43 -12.12
C SER A 95 3.31 16.21 -11.36
N GLU A 96 4.18 15.54 -10.59
CA GLU A 96 3.77 14.44 -9.73
C GLU A 96 3.03 15.02 -8.52
N VAL A 97 1.71 14.94 -8.57
CA VAL A 97 0.83 15.39 -7.49
C VAL A 97 0.40 14.17 -6.70
N PHE A 98 0.70 14.16 -5.42
CA PHE A 98 0.15 13.17 -4.51
C PHE A 98 -1.31 13.49 -4.24
N THR A 99 -2.18 12.54 -4.49
CA THR A 99 -3.64 12.67 -4.36
C THR A 99 -4.15 12.08 -3.06
N TRP A 100 -3.40 11.15 -2.45
CA TRP A 100 -3.81 10.46 -1.25
C TRP A 100 -2.70 10.35 -0.21
N GLY A 101 -3.08 10.58 1.03
CA GLY A 101 -2.30 10.37 2.23
C GLY A 101 -3.23 10.24 3.43
N ILE A 102 -2.73 9.65 4.52
CA ILE A 102 -3.52 9.41 5.72
C ILE A 102 -2.67 9.68 6.97
N PRO A 103 -3.21 10.33 8.01
CA PRO A 103 -2.54 10.44 9.30
C PRO A 103 -2.27 9.05 9.87
N ARG A 104 -1.08 8.83 10.40
CA ARG A 104 -0.66 7.50 10.91
C ARG A 104 -1.62 6.95 11.96
N GLN A 105 -2.17 7.80 12.81
CA GLN A 105 -3.14 7.40 13.84
C GLN A 105 -4.47 6.90 13.27
N GLU A 106 -4.83 7.27 12.05
CA GLU A 106 -6.09 6.92 11.39
C GLU A 106 -6.00 5.66 10.54
N VAL A 107 -4.77 5.16 10.27
CA VAL A 107 -4.55 3.97 9.43
C VAL A 107 -5.30 2.75 9.94
N ARG A 108 -5.35 2.55 11.25
CA ARG A 108 -6.09 1.43 11.85
C ARG A 108 -7.58 1.50 11.55
N ASP A 109 -8.18 2.66 11.73
CA ASP A 109 -9.62 2.87 11.54
C ASP A 109 -9.97 2.79 10.04
N PHE A 110 -9.12 3.35 9.18
CA PHE A 110 -9.25 3.18 7.73
C PHE A 110 -9.22 1.70 7.33
N LEU A 111 -8.21 0.94 7.76
CA LEU A 111 -8.11 -0.49 7.46
C LEU A 111 -9.33 -1.27 7.95
N ALA A 112 -9.79 -0.99 9.17
CA ALA A 112 -11.00 -1.61 9.71
C ALA A 112 -12.24 -1.31 8.86
N SER A 113 -12.36 -0.10 8.30
CA SER A 113 -13.48 0.29 7.44
C SER A 113 -13.50 -0.47 6.11
N VAL A 114 -12.32 -0.80 5.57
CA VAL A 114 -12.18 -1.55 4.31
C VAL A 114 -12.04 -3.07 4.50
N GLY A 115 -12.10 -3.53 5.76
CA GLY A 115 -12.14 -4.97 6.09
C GLY A 115 -10.79 -5.64 6.33
N PHE A 116 -9.82 -4.86 6.79
CA PHE A 116 -8.47 -5.34 7.13
C PHE A 116 -8.11 -5.04 8.59
N ASP A 117 -7.23 -5.86 9.13
CA ASP A 117 -6.58 -5.64 10.41
C ASP A 117 -5.16 -5.09 10.19
N LEU A 118 -4.81 -4.07 10.94
CA LEU A 118 -3.44 -3.54 10.95
C LEU A 118 -2.51 -4.50 11.68
N VAL A 119 -1.52 -5.03 10.96
CA VAL A 119 -0.46 -5.89 11.52
C VAL A 119 0.73 -5.04 11.96
N GLN A 120 1.24 -4.17 11.09
CA GLN A 120 2.43 -3.37 11.37
C GLN A 120 2.47 -2.10 10.51
N ILE A 121 3.03 -1.03 11.07
CA ILE A 121 3.51 0.12 10.30
C ILE A 121 5.02 0.23 10.54
N ALA A 122 5.80 0.29 9.45
CA ALA A 122 7.22 0.59 9.50
C ALA A 122 7.45 2.02 9.02
N THR A 123 8.08 2.82 9.90
CA THR A 123 8.47 4.21 9.64
C THR A 123 9.96 4.28 9.31
N ASP A 124 10.43 5.44 8.85
CA ASP A 124 11.85 5.70 8.66
C ASP A 124 12.68 5.43 9.92
N GLU A 125 12.16 5.76 11.12
CA GLU A 125 12.83 5.46 12.39
C GLU A 125 12.95 3.95 12.63
N THR A 126 11.87 3.18 12.40
CA THR A 126 11.89 1.72 12.58
C THR A 126 12.80 1.04 11.56
N LEU A 127 12.79 1.50 10.31
CA LEU A 127 13.67 1.00 9.25
C LEU A 127 15.13 1.33 9.55
N ARG A 128 15.40 2.55 10.00
CA ARG A 128 16.74 2.96 10.44
C ARG A 128 17.25 2.09 11.58
N ALA A 129 16.46 1.93 12.62
CA ALA A 129 16.85 1.13 13.80
C ALA A 129 17.15 -0.33 13.44
N ARG A 130 16.37 -0.90 12.52
CA ARG A 130 16.46 -2.32 12.18
C ARG A 130 17.54 -2.65 11.14
N TYR A 131 17.73 -1.77 10.14
CA TYR A 131 18.54 -2.11 8.96
C TYR A 131 19.78 -1.24 8.77
N ILE A 132 19.79 0.00 9.29
CA ILE A 132 20.87 0.95 9.02
C ILE A 132 21.79 1.12 10.22
N ALA A 133 21.30 1.00 11.45
CA ALA A 133 22.07 1.25 12.67
C ALA A 133 23.38 0.42 12.77
N THR A 134 23.41 -0.76 12.14
CA THR A 134 24.59 -1.65 12.12
C THR A 134 25.56 -1.34 10.96
N ALA A 135 25.09 -0.71 9.89
CA ALA A 135 25.86 -0.51 8.66
C ALA A 135 26.53 0.88 8.56
N ASN A 136 25.86 1.92 9.06
CA ASN A 136 26.41 3.28 9.09
C ASN A 136 25.64 4.16 10.09
N PRO A 137 26.14 4.36 11.31
CA PRO A 137 25.45 5.12 12.36
C PRO A 137 25.35 6.62 12.07
N GLU A 138 26.14 7.18 11.16
CA GLU A 138 26.25 8.62 10.93
C GLU A 138 25.56 9.11 9.65
N GLY A 139 24.27 8.69 9.44
CA GLY A 139 23.46 9.68 8.79
C GLY A 139 23.30 9.63 7.29
N LEU A 140 22.97 8.47 6.68
CA LEU A 140 22.22 8.53 5.43
C LEU A 140 20.82 9.05 5.75
N PRO A 141 20.44 10.24 5.22
CA PRO A 141 19.07 10.74 5.41
C PRO A 141 18.11 9.78 4.72
N LEU A 142 17.17 9.20 5.47
CA LEU A 142 16.01 8.55 4.88
C LEU A 142 14.97 9.62 4.56
N ALA A 143 14.33 9.48 3.42
CA ALA A 143 13.14 10.27 3.12
C ALA A 143 12.08 9.97 4.19
N GLN A 144 11.48 11.03 4.73
CA GLN A 144 10.42 10.94 5.72
C GLN A 144 9.09 11.27 5.05
N GLY A 145 8.00 10.71 5.60
CA GLY A 145 6.65 10.97 5.10
C GLY A 145 6.04 9.77 4.40
N GLU A 146 6.84 8.83 3.89
CA GLU A 146 6.35 7.55 3.40
C GLU A 146 6.51 6.47 4.46
N CYS A 147 5.46 5.70 4.68
CA CYS A 147 5.43 4.59 5.63
C CYS A 147 5.05 3.29 4.91
N ILE A 148 5.57 2.16 5.39
CA ILE A 148 5.17 0.83 4.92
C ILE A 148 4.13 0.28 5.89
N CYS A 149 2.98 -0.14 5.37
CA CYS A 149 1.93 -0.79 6.13
C CYS A 149 1.83 -2.26 5.76
N VAL A 150 1.65 -3.11 6.77
CA VAL A 150 1.28 -4.52 6.60
C VAL A 150 -0.11 -4.68 7.17
N ALA A 151 -1.04 -5.16 6.36
CA ALA A 151 -2.41 -5.43 6.72
C ALA A 151 -2.77 -6.88 6.38
N GLU A 152 -3.72 -7.45 7.11
CA GLU A 152 -4.27 -8.80 6.87
C GLU A 152 -5.78 -8.70 6.76
N ILE A 153 -6.39 -9.53 5.90
CA ILE A 153 -7.84 -9.57 5.73
C ILE A 153 -8.50 -10.00 7.03
N ASN A 154 -9.47 -9.20 7.50
CA ASN A 154 -10.27 -9.52 8.68
C ASN A 154 -11.34 -10.54 8.33
N VAL A 155 -11.09 -11.81 8.65
CA VAL A 155 -11.99 -12.95 8.34
C VAL A 155 -13.35 -12.81 9.03
N SER A 156 -13.39 -12.22 10.22
CA SER A 156 -14.65 -12.05 10.96
C SER A 156 -15.65 -11.10 10.26
N GLN A 157 -15.15 -10.18 9.45
CA GLN A 157 -16.01 -9.31 8.63
C GLN A 157 -16.53 -10.01 7.37
N ILE A 158 -15.72 -10.88 6.76
CA ILE A 158 -16.14 -11.65 5.58
C ILE A 158 -17.29 -12.59 5.95
N GLU A 159 -17.19 -13.27 7.07
CA GLU A 159 -18.24 -14.19 7.53
C GLU A 159 -19.57 -13.47 7.83
N ARG A 160 -19.50 -12.26 8.41
CA ARG A 160 -20.70 -11.45 8.65
C ARG A 160 -21.39 -11.00 7.37
N ASN A 161 -20.64 -10.62 6.34
CA ASN A 161 -21.19 -10.17 5.07
C ASN A 161 -21.76 -11.32 4.21
N ARG A 162 -21.36 -12.56 4.46
CA ARG A 162 -21.92 -13.75 3.78
C ARG A 162 -23.25 -14.25 4.41
N LEU A 163 -23.59 -13.76 5.59
CA LEU A 163 -24.80 -14.13 6.33
C LEU A 163 -25.96 -13.13 6.16
N LEU A 164 -25.73 -12.03 5.41
CA LEU A 164 -26.75 -11.04 5.03
C LEU A 164 -27.11 -11.18 3.55
#